data_61e65347e25bd1bf95794e39099973ea
#
_entry.id   61e65347e25bd1bf95794e39099973ea
#
_cell.length_a   1.000
_cell.length_b   1.000
_cell.length_c   1.000
_cell.angle_alpha   90.00
_cell.angle_beta   90.00
_cell.angle_gamma   90.00
#
_symmetry.space_group_name_H-M   'P 1'
#
loop_
_entity.id
_entity.type
_entity.pdbx_description
1 polymer ?
#
loop_
_entity_poly.entity_id
_entity_poly.type
_entity_poly.pdbx_seq_one_letter_code
_entity_poly.pdbx_strand_id
1 'polypeptide(L)'
;NTTHMFSAKTYAARRNMLRTKIGSGIVLFPGNPLSPNNYPNNAYYFRQDSSFLYYFGLNIPSLAGLIDADTGEEALYGDDFTVEDIIWTGPQPTLRELGAKVGIAATHPLSELEKRLRKAISLGRKIHFLPPYRGETKLWLSSLLGIKPTLLHDYKSVDLMFAVAEMREKKSAEEVEEMERAFQIGYKMHTLAMKMCRPGVVEREIAGAIEGVAKSYGSGVSFPSIVSQHGETLHNLNADGVLEEGRLLLCDAGGETVDNYCSDHTRTYPVSGKFTQKQKDVYNIVLAAHDHVADIVKPHMMYSEIHNAAYTTLAEGLAGIGLIKGSAADAVAAGAMTMFMPHGLGHGLGMDVHDCEAMGERSFDFSSIAQRAAKSATCIYRAAWRLEPGTVMTDEPGLYFIPALIDKCRAEGLYKGIVDYDALEGYRDFGGIRIEDDILVTESGSRMLGDKKIPVTVEELEAVVGR
;
A
#
# COMPACT_ATOMS: atom_id res chain seq x y z
N ASN A 1 7.42 25.59 9.76
CA ASN A 1 7.26 24.14 9.61
C ASN A 1 8.14 23.67 8.48
N THR A 2 9.35 23.26 8.82
CA THR A 2 10.19 22.53 7.89
C THR A 2 9.57 21.13 7.77
N THR A 3 8.83 20.89 6.70
CA THR A 3 8.59 19.53 6.24
C THR A 3 9.93 18.85 6.14
N HIS A 4 10.12 17.76 6.83
CA HIS A 4 11.27 16.92 6.63
C HIS A 4 11.25 16.47 5.19
N MET A 5 12.36 16.51 4.50
CA MET A 5 12.47 16.04 3.12
C MET A 5 13.91 15.58 2.89
N PHE A 6 14.09 14.72 1.91
CA PHE A 6 15.43 14.32 1.50
C PHE A 6 16.23 15.52 0.97
N SER A 7 17.51 15.35 0.82
CA SER A 7 18.35 16.42 0.27
C SER A 7 18.02 16.71 -1.21
N ALA A 8 18.29 17.95 -1.65
CA ALA A 8 18.19 18.30 -3.05
C ALA A 8 18.99 17.35 -3.97
N LYS A 9 20.14 16.88 -3.48
CA LYS A 9 20.98 15.91 -4.19
C LYS A 9 20.26 14.56 -4.42
N THR A 10 19.48 14.09 -3.46
CA THR A 10 18.70 12.86 -3.57
C THR A 10 17.68 12.98 -4.69
N TYR A 11 16.89 14.04 -4.71
CA TYR A 11 15.88 14.25 -5.77
C TYR A 11 16.52 14.44 -7.14
N ALA A 12 17.60 15.22 -7.23
CA ALA A 12 18.33 15.40 -8.49
C ALA A 12 18.88 14.08 -9.03
N ALA A 13 19.44 13.23 -8.18
CA ALA A 13 19.92 11.91 -8.56
C ALA A 13 18.80 11.00 -9.07
N ARG A 14 17.64 11.02 -8.44
CA ARG A 14 16.46 10.25 -8.88
C ARG A 14 15.99 10.72 -10.26
N ARG A 15 15.88 12.01 -10.49
CA ARG A 15 15.48 12.56 -11.79
C ARG A 15 16.50 12.25 -12.87
N ASN A 16 17.79 12.32 -12.58
CA ASN A 16 18.85 11.97 -13.53
C ASN A 16 18.81 10.48 -13.91
N MET A 17 18.58 9.59 -12.96
CA MET A 17 18.43 8.16 -13.21
C MET A 17 17.21 7.88 -14.08
N LEU A 18 16.07 8.52 -13.78
CA LEU A 18 14.84 8.38 -14.57
C LEU A 18 15.07 8.85 -16.01
N ARG A 19 15.70 9.99 -16.18
CA ARG A 19 16.05 10.52 -17.51
C ARG A 19 16.87 9.51 -18.32
N THR A 20 17.85 8.90 -17.71
CA THR A 20 18.69 7.88 -18.36
C THR A 20 17.87 6.66 -18.76
N LYS A 21 16.94 6.20 -17.93
CA LYS A 21 16.06 5.06 -18.22
C LYS A 21 15.07 5.33 -19.35
N ILE A 22 14.56 6.54 -19.44
CA ILE A 22 13.59 6.94 -20.47
C ILE A 22 14.26 7.23 -21.80
N GLY A 23 15.40 7.90 -21.80
CA GLY A 23 16.25 8.14 -22.96
C GLY A 23 15.81 9.32 -23.84
N SER A 24 14.54 9.49 -24.16
CA SER A 24 14.05 10.58 -24.99
C SER A 24 12.61 10.99 -24.65
N GLY A 25 12.22 12.20 -25.08
CA GLY A 25 10.89 12.77 -24.84
C GLY A 25 10.83 13.58 -23.56
N ILE A 26 9.61 14.01 -23.22
CA ILE A 26 9.33 14.79 -22.03
C ILE A 26 8.62 13.90 -21.01
N VAL A 27 9.11 13.89 -19.77
CA VAL A 27 8.45 13.22 -18.65
C VAL A 27 7.68 14.27 -17.87
N LEU A 28 6.38 14.06 -17.71
CA LEU A 28 5.47 14.95 -16.98
C LEU A 28 4.96 14.25 -15.72
N PHE A 29 5.17 14.88 -14.57
CA PHE A 29 4.55 14.50 -13.31
C PHE A 29 3.59 15.60 -12.85
N PRO A 30 2.28 15.42 -13.04
CA PRO A 30 1.31 16.32 -12.45
C PRO A 30 1.24 16.09 -10.94
N GLY A 31 1.35 17.15 -10.15
CA GLY A 31 1.02 17.12 -8.74
C GLY A 31 -0.49 17.12 -8.55
N ASN A 32 -0.94 16.70 -7.37
CA ASN A 32 -2.36 16.73 -7.05
C ASN A 32 -2.81 18.16 -6.74
N PRO A 33 -4.02 18.57 -7.16
CA PRO A 33 -4.68 19.75 -6.62
C PRO A 33 -5.36 19.42 -5.28
N LEU A 34 -5.92 20.42 -4.63
CA LEU A 34 -6.88 20.20 -3.55
C LEU A 34 -8.12 19.51 -4.14
N SER A 35 -8.70 18.60 -3.39
CA SER A 35 -9.92 17.89 -3.79
C SER A 35 -11.06 18.28 -2.84
N PRO A 36 -12.16 18.84 -3.37
CA PRO A 36 -13.30 19.24 -2.54
C PRO A 36 -14.03 18.00 -1.97
N ASN A 37 -14.43 18.09 -0.71
CA ASN A 37 -15.23 17.06 -0.06
C ASN A 37 -16.71 17.16 -0.50
N ASN A 38 -17.33 18.31 -0.26
CA ASN A 38 -18.76 18.53 -0.52
C ASN A 38 -19.10 19.93 -1.05
N TYR A 39 -18.18 20.88 -1.01
CA TYR A 39 -18.24 22.18 -1.67
C TYR A 39 -16.82 22.72 -1.87
N PRO A 40 -16.59 23.70 -2.78
CA PRO A 40 -15.25 24.08 -3.26
C PRO A 40 -14.25 24.44 -2.17
N ASN A 41 -14.69 25.10 -1.10
CA ASN A 41 -13.79 25.57 -0.05
C ASN A 41 -13.62 24.56 1.11
N ASN A 42 -14.32 23.43 1.08
CA ASN A 42 -14.16 22.36 2.06
C ASN A 42 -13.42 21.19 1.43
N ALA A 43 -12.11 21.29 1.40
CA ALA A 43 -11.25 20.25 0.83
C ALA A 43 -10.95 19.14 1.84
N TYR A 44 -10.71 17.94 1.31
CA TYR A 44 -10.02 16.89 2.06
C TYR A 44 -8.62 17.35 2.46
N TYR A 45 -8.05 16.74 3.48
CA TYR A 45 -6.62 16.90 3.78
C TYR A 45 -5.81 16.60 2.53
N PHE A 46 -4.86 17.52 2.22
CA PHE A 46 -4.06 17.38 1.03
C PHE A 46 -3.11 16.17 1.12
N ARG A 47 -3.11 15.37 0.08
CA ARG A 47 -2.15 14.28 -0.13
C ARG A 47 -1.58 14.40 -1.54
N GLN A 48 -0.28 14.62 -1.62
CA GLN A 48 0.43 14.69 -2.89
C GLN A 48 0.50 13.33 -3.57
N ASP A 49 0.63 13.34 -4.89
CA ASP A 49 0.96 12.16 -5.67
C ASP A 49 2.32 11.60 -5.27
N SER A 50 2.40 10.29 -5.03
CA SER A 50 3.61 9.67 -4.53
C SER A 50 4.77 9.70 -5.52
N SER A 51 4.52 9.54 -6.81
CA SER A 51 5.57 9.64 -7.83
C SER A 51 6.08 11.07 -7.98
N PHE A 52 5.19 12.07 -7.90
CA PHE A 52 5.60 13.46 -7.83
C PHE A 52 6.49 13.72 -6.61
N LEU A 53 6.12 13.25 -5.44
CA LEU A 53 6.95 13.37 -4.21
C LEU A 53 8.29 12.68 -4.35
N TYR A 54 8.33 11.51 -4.97
CA TYR A 54 9.56 10.74 -5.15
C TYR A 54 10.62 11.53 -5.95
N TYR A 55 10.18 12.22 -7.01
CA TYR A 55 11.07 12.95 -7.91
C TYR A 55 11.21 14.44 -7.60
N PHE A 56 10.20 15.07 -7.03
CA PHE A 56 10.16 16.53 -6.80
C PHE A 56 10.04 16.94 -5.34
N GLY A 57 9.70 16.03 -4.43
CA GLY A 57 9.78 16.24 -2.99
C GLY A 57 8.90 17.34 -2.38
N LEU A 58 7.97 17.91 -3.11
CA LEU A 58 7.17 19.06 -2.67
C LEU A 58 5.72 18.63 -2.37
N ASN A 59 5.34 18.70 -1.12
CA ASN A 59 3.97 18.37 -0.66
C ASN A 59 3.07 19.62 -0.66
N ILE A 60 2.90 20.20 -1.83
CA ILE A 60 2.16 21.44 -2.07
C ILE A 60 1.21 21.23 -3.25
N PRO A 61 -0.06 21.65 -3.15
CA PRO A 61 -1.03 21.47 -4.24
C PRO A 61 -0.69 22.25 -5.49
N SER A 62 -1.20 21.79 -6.62
CA SER A 62 -1.22 22.49 -7.90
C SER A 62 0.16 22.78 -8.49
N LEU A 63 1.09 21.84 -8.32
CA LEU A 63 2.39 21.87 -8.98
C LEU A 63 2.45 20.84 -10.11
N ALA A 64 3.38 21.04 -11.04
CA ALA A 64 3.77 20.03 -12.02
C ALA A 64 5.28 20.03 -12.19
N GLY A 65 5.85 18.82 -12.33
CA GLY A 65 7.25 18.63 -12.63
C GLY A 65 7.47 18.13 -14.05
N LEU A 66 8.52 18.61 -14.70
CA LEU A 66 8.88 18.25 -16.05
C LEU A 66 10.36 17.91 -16.14
N ILE A 67 10.65 16.82 -16.86
CA ILE A 67 12.02 16.42 -17.19
C ILE A 67 12.10 16.24 -18.71
N ASP A 68 12.95 17.02 -19.36
CA ASP A 68 13.23 16.86 -20.77
C ASP A 68 14.40 15.86 -20.94
N ALA A 69 14.11 14.64 -21.38
CA ALA A 69 15.10 13.59 -21.47
C ALA A 69 16.14 13.87 -22.59
N ASP A 70 15.77 14.63 -23.60
CA ASP A 70 16.68 14.95 -24.70
C ASP A 70 17.68 16.05 -24.35
N THR A 71 17.24 17.10 -23.64
CA THR A 71 18.07 18.26 -23.29
C THR A 71 18.69 18.18 -21.89
N GLY A 72 18.07 17.40 -21.01
CA GLY A 72 18.40 17.35 -19.60
C GLY A 72 17.81 18.50 -18.76
N GLU A 73 16.95 19.33 -19.34
CA GLU A 73 16.23 20.37 -18.61
C GLU A 73 15.26 19.76 -17.61
N GLU A 74 15.27 20.29 -16.41
CA GLU A 74 14.31 19.99 -15.37
C GLU A 74 13.58 21.27 -14.99
N ALA A 75 12.26 21.24 -14.89
CA ALA A 75 11.46 22.43 -14.59
C ALA A 75 10.34 22.12 -13.61
N LEU A 76 10.01 23.12 -12.80
CA LEU A 76 8.88 23.13 -11.89
C LEU A 76 7.89 24.20 -12.34
N TYR A 77 6.62 23.82 -12.47
CA TYR A 77 5.51 24.69 -12.84
C TYR A 77 4.58 24.88 -11.64
N GLY A 78 4.18 26.09 -11.37
CA GLY A 78 3.28 26.46 -10.30
C GLY A 78 3.13 27.97 -10.19
N ASP A 79 2.31 28.41 -9.27
CA ASP A 79 2.08 29.84 -9.05
C ASP A 79 2.50 30.26 -7.64
N ASP A 80 3.08 31.44 -7.53
CA ASP A 80 3.37 32.05 -6.24
C ASP A 80 2.05 32.49 -5.58
N PHE A 81 2.03 32.49 -4.27
CA PHE A 81 0.88 32.94 -3.50
C PHE A 81 0.63 34.43 -3.71
N THR A 82 -0.64 34.75 -3.98
CA THR A 82 -1.15 36.13 -3.96
C THR A 82 -1.30 36.61 -2.51
N VAL A 83 -1.52 37.91 -2.33
CA VAL A 83 -1.86 38.46 -1.01
C VAL A 83 -3.15 37.82 -0.45
N GLU A 84 -4.11 37.54 -1.32
CA GLU A 84 -5.35 36.89 -0.93
C GLU A 84 -5.08 35.45 -0.42
N ASP A 85 -4.27 34.69 -1.12
CA ASP A 85 -3.86 33.33 -0.68
C ASP A 85 -3.19 33.38 0.70
N ILE A 86 -2.33 34.36 0.92
CA ILE A 86 -1.63 34.55 2.20
C ILE A 86 -2.61 34.87 3.34
N ILE A 87 -3.62 35.68 3.05
CA ILE A 87 -4.68 36.02 4.03
C ILE A 87 -5.42 34.76 4.48
N TRP A 88 -5.76 33.88 3.54
CA TRP A 88 -6.57 32.68 3.83
C TRP A 88 -5.77 31.50 4.34
N THR A 89 -4.55 31.30 3.90
CA THR A 89 -3.80 30.06 4.13
C THR A 89 -2.41 30.29 4.75
N GLY A 90 -1.99 31.53 4.92
CA GLY A 90 -0.67 31.90 5.43
C GLY A 90 0.40 31.97 4.34
N PRO A 91 1.57 32.55 4.65
CA PRO A 91 2.65 32.71 3.69
C PRO A 91 3.27 31.38 3.28
N GLN A 92 3.69 31.28 2.03
CA GLN A 92 4.40 30.17 1.46
C GLN A 92 5.65 30.65 0.72
N PRO A 93 6.74 29.85 0.69
CA PRO A 93 7.89 30.14 -0.14
C PRO A 93 7.50 30.31 -1.60
N THR A 94 8.21 31.14 -2.33
CA THR A 94 8.02 31.29 -3.78
C THR A 94 8.34 29.99 -4.51
N LEU A 95 7.82 29.81 -5.71
CA LEU A 95 8.11 28.64 -6.54
C LEU A 95 9.63 28.47 -6.77
N ARG A 96 10.35 29.58 -6.92
CA ARG A 96 11.81 29.59 -7.06
C ARG A 96 12.52 29.04 -5.82
N GLU A 97 12.10 29.48 -4.64
CA GLU A 97 12.64 28.96 -3.38
C GLU A 97 12.31 27.47 -3.18
N LEU A 98 11.09 27.06 -3.55
CA LEU A 98 10.68 25.65 -3.54
C LEU A 98 11.52 24.80 -4.50
N GLY A 99 11.74 25.27 -5.72
CA GLY A 99 12.59 24.63 -6.71
C GLY A 99 14.02 24.44 -6.19
N ALA A 100 14.58 25.46 -5.56
CA ALA A 100 15.94 25.40 -4.98
C ALA A 100 16.06 24.30 -3.92
N LYS A 101 15.04 24.06 -3.10
CA LYS A 101 15.03 23.01 -2.08
C LYS A 101 15.17 21.60 -2.66
N VAL A 102 14.76 21.39 -3.90
CA VAL A 102 14.79 20.11 -4.60
C VAL A 102 15.78 20.08 -5.76
N GLY A 103 16.62 21.11 -5.89
CA GLY A 103 17.68 21.17 -6.90
C GLY A 103 17.20 21.53 -8.30
N ILE A 104 16.11 22.28 -8.43
CA ILE A 104 15.55 22.75 -9.71
C ILE A 104 15.68 24.28 -9.77
N ALA A 105 16.39 24.78 -10.79
CA ALA A 105 16.56 26.21 -11.03
C ALA A 105 15.48 26.80 -11.96
N ALA A 106 14.98 26.03 -12.91
CA ALA A 106 13.98 26.49 -13.87
C ALA A 106 12.57 26.37 -13.27
N THR A 107 11.93 27.51 -13.03
CA THR A 107 10.58 27.58 -12.49
C THR A 107 9.73 28.48 -13.39
N HIS A 108 8.49 28.09 -13.63
CA HIS A 108 7.57 28.78 -14.54
C HIS A 108 6.16 28.86 -13.96
N PRO A 109 5.36 29.86 -14.32
CA PRO A 109 3.95 29.90 -14.01
C PRO A 109 3.22 28.66 -14.56
N LEU A 110 2.23 28.17 -13.82
CA LEU A 110 1.45 27.00 -14.23
C LEU A 110 0.79 27.18 -15.60
N SER A 111 0.39 28.40 -15.92
CA SER A 111 -0.21 28.77 -17.22
C SER A 111 0.69 28.52 -18.43
N GLU A 112 1.99 28.39 -18.25
CA GLU A 112 2.94 28.13 -19.33
C GLU A 112 3.11 26.64 -19.66
N LEU A 113 2.61 25.75 -18.80
CA LEU A 113 2.78 24.31 -18.97
C LEU A 113 2.13 23.78 -20.25
N GLU A 114 0.89 24.17 -20.53
CA GLU A 114 0.19 23.73 -21.73
C GLU A 114 0.93 24.11 -23.00
N LYS A 115 1.39 25.35 -23.10
CA LYS A 115 2.16 25.83 -24.25
C LYS A 115 3.45 25.02 -24.45
N ARG A 116 4.16 24.71 -23.35
CA ARG A 116 5.38 23.89 -23.38
C ARG A 116 5.13 22.49 -23.93
N LEU A 117 4.05 21.84 -23.46
CA LEU A 117 3.69 20.49 -23.87
C LEU A 117 3.18 20.45 -25.32
N ARG A 118 2.32 21.41 -25.70
CA ARG A 118 1.78 21.50 -27.07
C ARG A 118 2.87 21.75 -28.09
N LYS A 119 3.87 22.56 -27.77
CA LYS A 119 5.03 22.77 -28.61
C LYS A 119 5.79 21.44 -28.84
N ALA A 120 6.05 20.69 -27.78
CA ALA A 120 6.73 19.39 -27.88
C ALA A 120 5.93 18.41 -28.76
N ILE A 121 4.61 18.33 -28.56
CA ILE A 121 3.73 17.46 -29.35
C ILE A 121 3.76 17.87 -30.83
N SER A 122 3.73 19.16 -31.13
CA SER A 122 3.79 19.67 -32.53
C SER A 122 5.11 19.31 -33.23
N LEU A 123 6.17 19.07 -32.46
CA LEU A 123 7.47 18.63 -32.95
C LEU A 123 7.60 17.09 -33.00
N GLY A 124 6.52 16.37 -32.75
CA GLY A 124 6.51 14.91 -32.74
C GLY A 124 7.19 14.27 -31.55
N ARG A 125 7.44 15.03 -30.48
CA ARG A 125 8.07 14.52 -29.27
C ARG A 125 7.05 13.82 -28.37
N LYS A 126 7.43 12.70 -27.78
CA LYS A 126 6.57 11.94 -26.87
C LYS A 126 6.48 12.66 -25.52
N ILE A 127 5.28 12.68 -24.96
CA ILE A 127 5.03 13.08 -23.58
C ILE A 127 4.79 11.80 -22.77
N HIS A 128 5.67 11.52 -21.82
CA HIS A 128 5.54 10.40 -20.91
C HIS A 128 4.77 10.83 -19.67
N PHE A 129 3.69 10.14 -19.36
CA PHE A 129 2.94 10.33 -18.13
C PHE A 129 2.44 8.98 -17.58
N LEU A 130 2.27 8.92 -16.26
CA LEU A 130 1.70 7.77 -15.59
C LEU A 130 0.17 7.74 -15.72
N PRO A 131 -0.47 6.56 -15.70
CA PRO A 131 -1.93 6.49 -15.73
C PRO A 131 -2.52 7.26 -14.54
N PRO A 132 -3.40 8.25 -14.80
CA PRO A 132 -4.02 9.02 -13.74
C PRO A 132 -5.09 8.21 -13.03
N TYR A 133 -5.19 8.35 -11.72
CA TYR A 133 -6.19 7.69 -10.87
C TYR A 133 -7.23 8.64 -10.26
N ARG A 134 -6.97 9.95 -10.25
CA ARG A 134 -7.94 10.98 -9.84
C ARG A 134 -8.65 11.61 -11.03
N GLY A 135 -9.93 11.88 -10.87
CA GLY A 135 -10.73 12.54 -11.92
C GLY A 135 -10.20 13.92 -12.32
N GLU A 136 -9.78 14.73 -11.34
CA GLU A 136 -9.18 16.04 -11.57
C GLU A 136 -7.92 15.95 -12.43
N THR A 137 -7.06 14.98 -12.16
CA THR A 137 -5.82 14.75 -12.92
C THR A 137 -6.12 14.30 -14.35
N LYS A 138 -7.13 13.43 -14.53
CA LYS A 138 -7.59 13.03 -15.88
C LYS A 138 -8.05 14.23 -16.69
N LEU A 139 -8.87 15.08 -16.12
CA LEU A 139 -9.36 16.28 -16.80
C LEU A 139 -8.24 17.26 -17.12
N TRP A 140 -7.31 17.45 -16.19
CA TRP A 140 -6.17 18.33 -16.41
C TRP A 140 -5.24 17.82 -17.51
N LEU A 141 -4.84 16.55 -17.47
CA LEU A 141 -4.03 15.93 -18.53
C LEU A 141 -4.74 15.97 -19.88
N SER A 142 -6.04 15.72 -19.90
CA SER A 142 -6.85 15.84 -21.12
C SER A 142 -6.74 17.24 -21.73
N SER A 143 -6.89 18.27 -20.92
CA SER A 143 -6.76 19.66 -21.35
C SER A 143 -5.34 19.99 -21.83
N LEU A 144 -4.32 19.63 -21.05
CA LEU A 144 -2.91 19.90 -21.35
C LEU A 144 -2.45 19.24 -22.66
N LEU A 145 -2.86 18.00 -22.89
CA LEU A 145 -2.36 17.17 -23.99
C LEU A 145 -3.28 17.15 -25.22
N GLY A 146 -4.51 17.64 -25.09
CA GLY A 146 -5.51 17.57 -26.16
C GLY A 146 -6.00 16.16 -26.46
N ILE A 147 -6.05 15.31 -25.45
CA ILE A 147 -6.51 13.92 -25.52
C ILE A 147 -7.84 13.83 -24.76
N LYS A 148 -8.85 13.18 -25.36
CA LYS A 148 -10.12 12.95 -24.65
C LYS A 148 -9.89 12.17 -23.37
N PRO A 149 -10.56 12.48 -22.24
CA PRO A 149 -10.36 11.77 -20.98
C PRO A 149 -10.51 10.26 -21.10
N THR A 150 -11.42 9.77 -21.92
CA THR A 150 -11.66 8.34 -22.18
C THR A 150 -10.54 7.65 -22.92
N LEU A 151 -9.64 8.39 -23.58
CA LEU A 151 -8.51 7.87 -24.35
C LEU A 151 -7.17 8.02 -23.63
N LEU A 152 -7.12 8.71 -22.50
CA LEU A 152 -5.84 8.93 -21.77
C LEU A 152 -5.14 7.64 -21.42
N HIS A 153 -5.88 6.61 -21.04
CA HIS A 153 -5.32 5.32 -20.69
C HIS A 153 -4.52 4.69 -21.83
N ASP A 154 -4.95 4.89 -23.08
CA ASP A 154 -4.26 4.36 -24.26
C ASP A 154 -2.93 5.07 -24.55
N TYR A 155 -2.76 6.30 -24.07
CA TYR A 155 -1.57 7.12 -24.25
C TYR A 155 -0.59 7.12 -23.07
N LYS A 156 -0.88 6.38 -21.99
CA LYS A 156 0.05 6.26 -20.88
C LYS A 156 1.40 5.72 -21.34
N SER A 157 2.47 6.13 -20.68
CA SER A 157 3.81 5.65 -21.00
C SER A 157 4.15 4.38 -20.23
N VAL A 158 4.13 3.25 -20.90
CA VAL A 158 4.54 1.96 -20.32
C VAL A 158 6.02 2.00 -19.91
N ASP A 159 6.88 2.67 -20.69
CA ASP A 159 8.27 2.86 -20.33
C ASP A 159 8.46 3.61 -19.03
N LEU A 160 7.71 4.69 -18.83
CA LEU A 160 7.72 5.45 -17.58
C LEU A 160 7.22 4.61 -16.40
N MET A 161 6.16 3.84 -16.59
CA MET A 161 5.60 2.99 -15.56
C MET A 161 6.63 1.96 -15.04
N PHE A 162 7.31 1.27 -15.94
CA PHE A 162 8.35 0.31 -15.56
C PHE A 162 9.55 1.00 -14.90
N ALA A 163 9.99 2.13 -15.43
CA ALA A 163 11.13 2.88 -14.87
C ALA A 163 10.83 3.35 -13.44
N VAL A 164 9.64 3.93 -13.21
CA VAL A 164 9.22 4.42 -11.89
C VAL A 164 9.05 3.27 -10.90
N ALA A 165 8.37 2.20 -11.29
CA ALA A 165 8.17 1.04 -10.43
C ALA A 165 9.50 0.38 -10.04
N GLU A 166 10.41 0.19 -11.00
CA GLU A 166 11.73 -0.38 -10.77
C GLU A 166 12.57 0.48 -9.80
N MET A 167 12.46 1.80 -9.90
CA MET A 167 13.16 2.71 -8.99
C MET A 167 12.53 2.72 -7.59
N ARG A 168 11.20 2.77 -7.50
CA ARG A 168 10.48 2.86 -6.23
C ARG A 168 10.48 1.55 -5.44
N GLU A 169 10.48 0.38 -6.11
CA GLU A 169 10.44 -0.89 -5.40
C GLU A 169 11.71 -1.19 -4.59
N LYS A 170 12.86 -0.66 -5.02
CA LYS A 170 14.15 -0.84 -4.32
C LYS A 170 14.41 0.39 -3.45
N LYS A 171 14.17 0.26 -2.15
CA LYS A 171 14.34 1.34 -1.19
C LYS A 171 15.82 1.61 -0.93
N SER A 172 16.20 2.88 -0.98
CA SER A 172 17.50 3.35 -0.50
C SER A 172 17.59 3.27 1.03
N ALA A 173 18.79 3.41 1.57
CA ALA A 173 18.97 3.46 3.02
C ALA A 173 18.18 4.59 3.68
N GLU A 174 18.12 5.77 3.05
CA GLU A 174 17.31 6.92 3.51
C GLU A 174 15.81 6.58 3.55
N GLU A 175 15.32 5.88 2.53
CA GLU A 175 13.91 5.44 2.47
C GLU A 175 13.62 4.38 3.54
N VAL A 176 14.53 3.46 3.78
CA VAL A 176 14.38 2.45 4.84
C VAL A 176 14.29 3.12 6.21
N GLU A 177 15.10 4.11 6.50
CA GLU A 177 14.99 4.90 7.74
C GLU A 177 13.62 5.55 7.88
N GLU A 178 13.07 6.06 6.80
CA GLU A 178 11.73 6.67 6.80
C GLU A 178 10.64 5.62 7.03
N MET A 179 10.77 4.44 6.47
CA MET A 179 9.85 3.34 6.71
C MET A 179 9.95 2.80 8.15
N GLU A 180 11.13 2.84 8.75
CA GLU A 180 11.29 2.55 10.20
C GLU A 180 10.54 3.59 11.07
N ARG A 181 10.48 4.85 10.65
CA ARG A 181 9.63 5.86 11.33
C ARG A 181 8.15 5.55 11.15
N ALA A 182 7.73 5.11 9.96
CA ALA A 182 6.36 4.65 9.73
C ALA A 182 5.99 3.47 10.64
N PHE A 183 6.91 2.52 10.85
CA PHE A 183 6.75 1.44 11.80
C PHE A 183 6.44 1.96 13.21
N GLN A 184 7.15 2.98 13.69
CA GLN A 184 6.92 3.53 15.03
C GLN A 184 5.50 4.08 15.18
N ILE A 185 4.94 4.67 14.14
CA ILE A 185 3.56 5.12 14.13
C ILE A 185 2.61 3.93 14.24
N GLY A 186 2.80 2.92 13.39
CA GLY A 186 2.01 1.68 13.40
C GLY A 186 2.07 0.95 14.75
N TYR A 187 3.24 0.87 15.36
CA TYR A 187 3.43 0.30 16.69
C TYR A 187 2.55 1.01 17.74
N LYS A 188 2.57 2.34 17.75
CA LYS A 188 1.74 3.14 18.67
C LYS A 188 0.26 2.94 18.42
N MET A 189 -0.16 2.87 17.16
CA MET A 189 -1.56 2.63 16.78
C MET A 189 -2.02 1.26 17.31
N HIS A 190 -1.29 0.20 17.02
CA HIS A 190 -1.68 -1.16 17.38
C HIS A 190 -1.65 -1.40 18.90
N THR A 191 -0.65 -0.90 19.60
CA THR A 191 -0.59 -1.04 21.07
C THR A 191 -1.71 -0.26 21.77
N LEU A 192 -2.11 0.90 21.25
CA LEU A 192 -3.27 1.63 21.75
C LEU A 192 -4.57 0.84 21.51
N ALA A 193 -4.76 0.31 20.28
CA ALA A 193 -5.93 -0.50 19.95
C ALA A 193 -6.08 -1.71 20.88
N MET A 194 -4.98 -2.42 21.16
CA MET A 194 -4.97 -3.54 22.09
C MET A 194 -5.43 -3.14 23.51
N LYS A 195 -4.91 -2.02 24.02
CA LYS A 195 -5.29 -1.52 25.36
C LYS A 195 -6.75 -1.12 25.45
N MET A 196 -7.30 -0.58 24.37
CA MET A 196 -8.71 -0.13 24.35
C MET A 196 -9.71 -1.27 24.15
N CYS A 197 -9.24 -2.45 23.68
CA CYS A 197 -10.11 -3.55 23.32
C CYS A 197 -10.73 -4.20 24.57
N ARG A 198 -12.03 -4.03 24.74
CA ARG A 198 -12.85 -4.58 25.82
C ARG A 198 -14.29 -4.78 25.36
N PRO A 199 -15.05 -5.71 25.98
CA PRO A 199 -16.48 -5.78 25.75
C PRO A 199 -17.17 -4.44 26.03
N GLY A 200 -18.12 -4.06 25.18
CA GLY A 200 -18.90 -2.82 25.32
C GLY A 200 -18.28 -1.60 24.64
N VAL A 201 -17.02 -1.64 24.22
CA VAL A 201 -16.41 -0.57 23.43
C VAL A 201 -16.93 -0.65 21.99
N VAL A 202 -17.19 0.49 21.38
CA VAL A 202 -17.61 0.55 19.97
C VAL A 202 -16.35 0.56 19.09
N GLU A 203 -16.37 -0.21 18.01
CA GLU A 203 -15.23 -0.31 17.09
C GLU A 203 -14.69 1.06 16.63
N ARG A 204 -15.57 2.02 16.34
CA ARG A 204 -15.15 3.38 15.92
C ARG A 204 -14.43 4.18 17.01
N GLU A 205 -14.61 3.86 18.28
CA GLU A 205 -13.85 4.53 19.36
C GLU A 205 -12.38 4.16 19.25
N ILE A 206 -12.09 2.88 18.95
CA ILE A 206 -10.72 2.41 18.72
C ILE A 206 -10.19 2.99 17.39
N ALA A 207 -10.97 2.91 16.32
CA ALA A 207 -10.57 3.45 15.02
C ALA A 207 -10.22 4.94 15.11
N GLY A 208 -11.07 5.74 15.72
CA GLY A 208 -10.85 7.17 15.91
C GLY A 208 -9.60 7.47 16.74
N ALA A 209 -9.38 6.72 17.81
CA ALA A 209 -8.19 6.89 18.66
C ALA A 209 -6.88 6.58 17.92
N ILE A 210 -6.81 5.47 17.22
CA ILE A 210 -5.59 5.09 16.49
C ILE A 210 -5.32 5.97 15.26
N GLU A 211 -6.35 6.44 14.58
CA GLU A 211 -6.21 7.42 13.50
C GLU A 211 -5.74 8.78 14.02
N GLY A 212 -6.16 9.16 15.24
CA GLY A 212 -5.60 10.31 15.95
C GLY A 212 -4.11 10.18 16.24
N VAL A 213 -3.64 8.99 16.60
CA VAL A 213 -2.20 8.69 16.75
C VAL A 213 -1.47 8.88 15.44
N ALA A 214 -1.97 8.31 14.34
CA ALA A 214 -1.36 8.48 13.02
C ALA A 214 -1.23 9.95 12.63
N LYS A 215 -2.24 10.74 12.89
CA LYS A 215 -2.26 12.18 12.62
C LYS A 215 -1.34 12.97 13.55
N SER A 216 -1.16 12.52 14.78
CA SER A 216 -0.29 13.19 15.77
C SER A 216 1.20 13.02 15.45
N TYR A 217 1.59 11.88 14.90
CA TYR A 217 2.99 11.53 14.67
C TYR A 217 3.42 11.56 13.19
N GLY A 218 2.46 11.74 12.27
CA GLY A 218 2.75 11.77 10.83
C GLY A 218 1.71 12.55 10.05
N SER A 219 1.52 12.18 8.80
CA SER A 219 0.54 12.81 7.90
C SER A 219 -0.88 12.27 8.07
N GLY A 220 -1.04 11.17 8.76
CA GLY A 220 -2.30 10.48 8.96
C GLY A 220 -2.16 8.97 8.71
N VAL A 221 -3.27 8.34 8.37
CA VAL A 221 -3.30 6.90 8.11
C VAL A 221 -2.76 6.55 6.73
N SER A 222 -2.15 5.37 6.60
CA SER A 222 -1.74 4.81 5.30
C SER A 222 -2.96 4.44 4.45
N PHE A 223 -4.02 4.02 5.10
CA PHE A 223 -5.30 3.61 4.52
C PHE A 223 -6.39 3.70 5.60
N PRO A 224 -7.68 3.75 5.23
CA PRO A 224 -8.75 3.74 6.21
C PRO A 224 -8.66 2.53 7.13
N SER A 225 -8.58 2.75 8.44
CA SER A 225 -8.37 1.69 9.42
C SER A 225 -9.52 0.68 9.42
N ILE A 226 -9.17 -0.60 9.49
CA ILE A 226 -10.12 -1.70 9.63
C ILE A 226 -10.07 -2.14 11.10
N VAL A 227 -11.16 -1.94 11.81
CA VAL A 227 -11.32 -2.32 13.21
C VAL A 227 -12.64 -3.06 13.32
N SER A 228 -12.59 -4.39 13.30
CA SER A 228 -13.80 -5.20 13.17
C SER A 228 -13.75 -6.51 13.95
N GLN A 229 -14.82 -6.80 14.68
CA GLN A 229 -15.02 -8.14 15.26
C GLN A 229 -15.62 -9.14 14.24
N HIS A 230 -15.78 -8.72 12.98
CA HIS A 230 -16.14 -9.54 11.83
C HIS A 230 -14.98 -9.60 10.83
N GLY A 231 -13.85 -10.18 11.27
CA GLY A 231 -12.65 -10.31 10.46
C GLY A 231 -12.80 -11.12 9.17
N GLU A 232 -13.90 -11.85 9.02
CA GLU A 232 -14.28 -12.54 7.78
C GLU A 232 -14.69 -11.59 6.65
N THR A 233 -14.98 -10.34 6.98
CA THR A 233 -15.14 -9.26 5.99
C THR A 233 -13.81 -8.55 5.83
N LEU A 234 -13.13 -8.78 4.71
CA LEU A 234 -11.70 -8.42 4.54
C LEU A 234 -11.42 -6.92 4.63
N HIS A 235 -12.27 -6.08 4.03
CA HIS A 235 -12.15 -4.62 4.04
C HIS A 235 -13.40 -3.99 4.69
N ASN A 236 -13.69 -4.37 5.92
CA ASN A 236 -14.84 -3.84 6.64
C ASN A 236 -14.51 -2.46 7.24
N LEU A 237 -14.96 -1.40 6.56
CA LEU A 237 -14.81 -0.02 7.03
C LEU A 237 -15.97 0.43 7.93
N ASN A 238 -17.02 -0.39 8.08
CA ASN A 238 -18.06 -0.14 9.07
C ASN A 238 -17.53 -0.48 10.46
N ALA A 239 -17.42 0.51 11.30
CA ALA A 239 -16.89 0.39 12.65
C ALA A 239 -17.96 0.69 13.71
N ASP A 240 -19.19 0.29 13.48
CA ASP A 240 -20.34 0.57 14.35
C ASP A 240 -20.62 -0.55 15.36
N GLY A 241 -19.92 -1.67 15.27
CA GLY A 241 -20.13 -2.81 16.15
C GLY A 241 -19.72 -2.53 17.59
N VAL A 242 -20.57 -2.94 18.54
CA VAL A 242 -20.22 -2.98 19.95
C VAL A 242 -19.47 -4.27 20.22
N LEU A 243 -18.27 -4.19 20.74
CA LEU A 243 -17.43 -5.37 20.98
C LEU A 243 -18.08 -6.33 21.97
N GLU A 244 -18.13 -7.59 21.59
CA GLU A 244 -18.79 -8.65 22.35
C GLU A 244 -17.77 -9.64 22.91
N GLU A 245 -18.02 -10.09 24.13
CA GLU A 245 -17.24 -11.19 24.72
C GLU A 245 -17.33 -12.45 23.87
N GLY A 246 -16.20 -13.14 23.71
CA GLY A 246 -16.10 -14.33 22.88
C GLY A 246 -15.75 -14.07 21.41
N ARG A 247 -15.78 -12.83 20.98
CA ARG A 247 -15.34 -12.43 19.64
C ARG A 247 -13.84 -12.13 19.58
N LEU A 248 -13.29 -12.20 18.36
CA LEU A 248 -11.96 -11.68 18.02
C LEU A 248 -12.10 -10.30 17.37
N LEU A 249 -11.22 -9.38 17.74
CA LEU A 249 -11.08 -8.09 17.05
C LEU A 249 -9.90 -8.18 16.09
N LEU A 250 -10.16 -7.98 14.80
CA LEU A 250 -9.15 -7.78 13.78
C LEU A 250 -8.92 -6.29 13.61
N CYS A 251 -7.70 -5.85 13.84
CA CYS A 251 -7.26 -4.47 13.64
C CYS A 251 -6.19 -4.43 12.56
N ASP A 252 -6.51 -3.79 11.44
CA ASP A 252 -5.62 -3.60 10.29
C ASP A 252 -5.46 -2.11 10.08
N ALA A 253 -4.28 -1.60 10.36
CA ALA A 253 -4.00 -0.18 10.40
C ALA A 253 -2.51 0.11 10.20
N GLY A 254 -2.24 1.26 9.63
CA GLY A 254 -0.90 1.80 9.48
C GLY A 254 -0.90 3.32 9.40
N GLY A 255 0.26 3.92 9.59
CA GLY A 255 0.45 5.36 9.56
C GLY A 255 1.42 5.79 8.46
N GLU A 256 1.20 6.97 7.95
CA GLU A 256 2.09 7.67 7.03
C GLU A 256 2.98 8.64 7.79
N THR A 257 4.27 8.62 7.51
CA THR A 257 5.19 9.65 8.02
C THR A 257 4.90 11.02 7.41
N VAL A 258 5.55 12.06 7.92
CA VAL A 258 5.44 13.40 7.34
C VAL A 258 5.95 13.47 5.89
N ASP A 259 6.83 12.55 5.50
CA ASP A 259 7.33 12.40 4.13
C ASP A 259 6.53 11.37 3.31
N ASN A 260 5.40 10.93 3.84
CA ASN A 260 4.43 10.05 3.17
C ASN A 260 4.95 8.63 2.87
N TYR A 261 5.76 8.06 3.74
CA TYR A 261 6.08 6.63 3.73
C TYR A 261 5.14 5.87 4.67
N CYS A 262 4.66 4.73 4.23
CA CYS A 262 3.59 3.97 4.87
C CYS A 262 4.12 2.83 5.74
N SER A 263 3.37 2.51 6.79
CA SER A 263 3.39 1.22 7.46
C SER A 263 2.06 0.49 7.27
N ASP A 264 2.09 -0.83 7.42
CA ASP A 264 0.93 -1.69 7.27
C ASP A 264 1.05 -2.89 8.20
N HIS A 265 0.15 -3.00 9.18
CA HIS A 265 0.17 -4.07 10.17
C HIS A 265 -1.24 -4.54 10.49
N THR A 266 -1.39 -5.82 10.68
CA THR A 266 -2.62 -6.42 11.21
C THR A 266 -2.32 -7.26 12.44
N ARG A 267 -3.18 -7.12 13.45
CA ARG A 267 -3.22 -8.00 14.62
C ARG A 267 -4.66 -8.40 14.90
N THR A 268 -4.84 -9.61 15.38
CA THR A 268 -6.15 -10.16 15.75
C THR A 268 -6.05 -10.69 17.18
N TYR A 269 -6.97 -10.28 18.03
CA TYR A 269 -6.92 -10.63 19.47
C TYR A 269 -8.31 -10.70 20.09
N PRO A 270 -8.45 -11.44 21.21
CA PRO A 270 -9.77 -11.64 21.82
C PRO A 270 -10.29 -10.38 22.53
N VAL A 271 -11.55 -10.04 22.28
CA VAL A 271 -12.23 -8.91 22.92
C VAL A 271 -12.22 -9.04 24.44
N SER A 272 -12.37 -10.25 24.95
CA SER A 272 -12.35 -10.53 26.42
C SER A 272 -10.93 -10.58 27.02
N GLY A 273 -9.88 -10.47 26.20
CA GLY A 273 -8.49 -10.60 26.65
C GLY A 273 -7.99 -12.04 26.79
N LYS A 274 -8.80 -13.04 26.50
CA LYS A 274 -8.45 -14.46 26.53
C LYS A 274 -8.97 -15.17 25.28
N PHE A 275 -8.09 -15.89 24.59
CA PHE A 275 -8.50 -16.76 23.47
C PHE A 275 -9.19 -18.01 23.99
N THR A 276 -10.21 -18.46 23.27
CA THR A 276 -10.70 -19.84 23.43
C THR A 276 -9.69 -20.82 22.82
N GLN A 277 -9.81 -22.10 23.16
CA GLN A 277 -8.93 -23.11 22.56
C GLN A 277 -9.07 -23.17 21.04
N LYS A 278 -10.28 -23.11 20.53
CA LYS A 278 -10.57 -23.07 19.10
C LYS A 278 -9.92 -21.87 18.41
N GLN A 279 -9.99 -20.70 19.03
CA GLN A 279 -9.34 -19.49 18.53
C GLN A 279 -7.80 -19.64 18.54
N LYS A 280 -7.22 -20.20 19.59
CA LYS A 280 -5.76 -20.49 19.66
C LYS A 280 -5.31 -21.42 18.55
N ASP A 281 -6.08 -22.47 18.28
CA ASP A 281 -5.76 -23.45 17.25
C ASP A 281 -5.67 -22.79 15.87
N VAL A 282 -6.64 -21.97 15.50
CA VAL A 282 -6.64 -21.23 14.23
C VAL A 282 -5.60 -20.12 14.22
N TYR A 283 -5.47 -19.36 15.31
CA TYR A 283 -4.49 -18.30 15.43
C TYR A 283 -3.06 -18.79 15.20
N ASN A 284 -2.71 -19.91 15.84
CA ASN A 284 -1.36 -20.50 15.72
C ASN A 284 -1.09 -21.04 14.31
N ILE A 285 -2.10 -21.44 13.56
CA ILE A 285 -1.92 -21.80 12.14
C ILE A 285 -1.52 -20.56 11.32
N VAL A 286 -2.21 -19.45 11.52
CA VAL A 286 -1.89 -18.18 10.82
C VAL A 286 -0.51 -17.68 11.23
N LEU A 287 -0.18 -17.72 12.53
CA LEU A 287 1.13 -17.32 13.04
C LEU A 287 2.24 -18.18 12.46
N ALA A 288 2.04 -19.48 12.35
CA ALA A 288 3.02 -20.38 11.73
C ALA A 288 3.27 -20.03 10.25
N ALA A 289 2.24 -19.69 9.50
CA ALA A 289 2.40 -19.24 8.12
C ALA A 289 3.15 -17.90 8.03
N HIS A 290 2.80 -16.93 8.88
CA HIS A 290 3.47 -15.65 9.00
C HIS A 290 4.98 -15.83 9.31
N ASP A 291 5.30 -16.60 10.31
CA ASP A 291 6.70 -16.84 10.71
C ASP A 291 7.48 -17.62 9.64
N HIS A 292 6.83 -18.60 9.00
CA HIS A 292 7.47 -19.35 7.91
C HIS A 292 7.82 -18.46 6.71
N VAL A 293 6.94 -17.54 6.31
CA VAL A 293 7.23 -16.56 5.26
C VAL A 293 8.43 -15.71 5.65
N ALA A 294 8.45 -15.18 6.87
CA ALA A 294 9.57 -14.38 7.36
C ALA A 294 10.90 -15.14 7.32
N ASP A 295 10.88 -16.43 7.59
CA ASP A 295 12.08 -17.28 7.59
C ASP A 295 12.61 -17.60 6.19
N ILE A 296 11.73 -17.71 5.18
CA ILE A 296 12.14 -18.16 3.84
C ILE A 296 12.43 -17.01 2.87
N VAL A 297 11.88 -15.83 3.09
CA VAL A 297 12.04 -14.69 2.16
C VAL A 297 13.52 -14.32 2.03
N LYS A 298 13.98 -14.32 0.80
CA LYS A 298 15.35 -13.96 0.41
C LYS A 298 15.38 -13.39 -0.99
N PRO A 299 16.48 -12.73 -1.40
CA PRO A 299 16.62 -12.19 -2.73
C PRO A 299 16.36 -13.22 -3.83
N HIS A 300 15.80 -12.74 -4.91
CA HIS A 300 15.54 -13.46 -6.17
C HIS A 300 14.42 -14.51 -6.13
N MET A 301 13.73 -14.64 -4.99
CA MET A 301 12.51 -15.46 -4.94
C MET A 301 11.36 -14.80 -5.70
N MET A 302 10.57 -15.63 -6.37
CA MET A 302 9.31 -15.18 -6.96
C MET A 302 8.25 -15.05 -5.88
N TYR A 303 7.44 -13.99 -5.97
CA TYR A 303 6.29 -13.79 -5.07
C TYR A 303 5.36 -15.02 -5.03
N SER A 304 5.12 -15.67 -6.17
CA SER A 304 4.31 -16.87 -6.27
C SER A 304 4.82 -18.04 -5.42
N GLU A 305 6.13 -18.20 -5.29
CA GLU A 305 6.73 -19.24 -4.45
C GLU A 305 6.44 -18.99 -2.99
N ILE A 306 6.53 -17.73 -2.56
CA ILE A 306 6.29 -17.32 -1.17
C ILE A 306 4.80 -17.46 -0.84
N HIS A 307 3.94 -17.02 -1.74
CA HIS A 307 2.49 -17.17 -1.59
C HIS A 307 2.06 -18.64 -1.46
N ASN A 308 2.62 -19.52 -2.30
CA ASN A 308 2.34 -20.95 -2.22
C ASN A 308 2.91 -21.58 -0.94
N ALA A 309 4.04 -21.12 -0.44
CA ALA A 309 4.58 -21.57 0.85
C ALA A 309 3.63 -21.23 2.00
N ALA A 310 3.07 -20.02 2.01
CA ALA A 310 2.07 -19.64 3.00
C ALA A 310 0.81 -20.51 2.90
N TYR A 311 0.29 -20.71 1.70
CA TYR A 311 -0.86 -21.59 1.47
C TYR A 311 -0.60 -23.01 1.97
N THR A 312 0.58 -23.55 1.74
CA THR A 312 0.94 -24.90 2.19
C THR A 312 0.94 -24.99 3.71
N THR A 313 1.54 -24.03 4.40
CA THR A 313 1.54 -23.99 5.87
C THR A 313 0.12 -23.86 6.43
N LEU A 314 -0.71 -23.01 5.85
CA LEU A 314 -2.12 -22.88 6.25
C LEU A 314 -2.89 -24.18 6.03
N ALA A 315 -2.70 -24.83 4.89
CA ALA A 315 -3.37 -26.10 4.55
C ALA A 315 -2.94 -27.23 5.51
N GLU A 316 -1.67 -27.32 5.86
CA GLU A 316 -1.16 -28.28 6.87
C GLU A 316 -1.85 -28.07 8.21
N GLY A 317 -1.96 -26.82 8.66
CA GLY A 317 -2.63 -26.49 9.90
C GLY A 317 -4.13 -26.83 9.87
N LEU A 318 -4.82 -26.50 8.78
CA LEU A 318 -6.24 -26.82 8.60
C LEU A 318 -6.49 -28.33 8.54
N ALA A 319 -5.58 -29.09 7.94
CA ALA A 319 -5.63 -30.56 7.99
C ALA A 319 -5.46 -31.08 9.43
N GLY A 320 -4.56 -30.47 10.21
CA GLY A 320 -4.34 -30.83 11.61
C GLY A 320 -5.55 -30.62 12.52
N ILE A 321 -6.43 -29.68 12.19
CA ILE A 321 -7.68 -29.45 12.94
C ILE A 321 -8.92 -30.05 12.26
N GLY A 322 -8.74 -30.86 11.21
CA GLY A 322 -9.81 -31.64 10.58
C GLY A 322 -10.67 -30.91 9.57
N LEU A 323 -10.25 -29.72 9.09
CA LEU A 323 -10.99 -28.94 8.09
C LEU A 323 -10.60 -29.27 6.64
N ILE A 324 -9.40 -29.81 6.45
CA ILE A 324 -8.91 -30.30 5.17
C ILE A 324 -8.61 -31.80 5.31
N LYS A 325 -9.04 -32.59 4.32
CA LYS A 325 -8.79 -34.03 4.19
C LYS A 325 -7.65 -34.26 3.21
N GLY A 326 -6.81 -35.25 3.47
CA GLY A 326 -5.70 -35.58 2.59
C GLY A 326 -4.50 -34.69 2.79
N SER A 327 -3.69 -34.54 1.73
CA SER A 327 -2.46 -33.77 1.80
C SER A 327 -2.67 -32.26 1.59
N ALA A 328 -1.86 -31.46 2.28
CA ALA A 328 -1.83 -30.02 2.06
C ALA A 328 -1.47 -29.65 0.62
N ALA A 329 -0.55 -30.39 0.00
CA ALA A 329 -0.15 -30.17 -1.39
C ALA A 329 -1.33 -30.35 -2.37
N ASP A 330 -2.16 -31.35 -2.17
CA ASP A 330 -3.34 -31.56 -3.00
C ASP A 330 -4.37 -30.44 -2.83
N ALA A 331 -4.57 -29.97 -1.59
CA ALA A 331 -5.47 -28.86 -1.31
C ALA A 331 -5.01 -27.56 -1.99
N VAL A 332 -3.72 -27.25 -1.94
CA VAL A 332 -3.14 -26.07 -2.62
C VAL A 332 -3.25 -26.23 -4.14
N ALA A 333 -2.90 -27.38 -4.69
CA ALA A 333 -2.98 -27.63 -6.14
C ALA A 333 -4.40 -27.54 -6.70
N ALA A 334 -5.40 -27.98 -5.91
CA ALA A 334 -6.80 -27.90 -6.28
C ALA A 334 -7.41 -26.49 -6.15
N GLY A 335 -6.69 -25.54 -5.57
CA GLY A 335 -7.17 -24.18 -5.32
C GLY A 335 -8.08 -24.04 -4.09
N ALA A 336 -8.14 -25.05 -3.21
CA ALA A 336 -9.01 -25.05 -2.04
C ALA A 336 -8.68 -23.92 -1.04
N MET A 337 -7.43 -23.48 -1.00
CA MET A 337 -7.01 -22.43 -0.08
C MET A 337 -7.61 -21.05 -0.40
N THR A 338 -8.07 -20.82 -1.62
CA THR A 338 -8.77 -19.57 -1.98
C THR A 338 -10.09 -19.39 -1.23
N MET A 339 -10.69 -20.48 -0.75
CA MET A 339 -11.90 -20.41 0.09
C MET A 339 -11.57 -19.91 1.51
N PHE A 340 -10.37 -20.19 2.02
CA PHE A 340 -9.93 -19.80 3.37
C PHE A 340 -9.14 -18.50 3.40
N MET A 341 -8.38 -18.20 2.35
CA MET A 341 -7.63 -16.97 2.20
C MET A 341 -7.79 -16.43 0.76
N PRO A 342 -8.88 -15.70 0.49
CA PRO A 342 -9.19 -15.19 -0.86
C PRO A 342 -8.45 -13.89 -1.19
N HIS A 343 -7.21 -13.75 -0.79
CA HIS A 343 -6.34 -12.61 -1.12
C HIS A 343 -4.90 -13.07 -1.29
N GLY A 344 -4.06 -12.21 -1.87
CA GLY A 344 -2.63 -12.46 -1.98
C GLY A 344 -1.94 -12.40 -0.62
N LEU A 345 -0.80 -13.10 -0.49
CA LEU A 345 -0.02 -13.10 0.75
C LEU A 345 0.44 -11.71 1.17
N GLY A 346 0.68 -10.83 0.21
CA GLY A 346 1.16 -9.49 0.49
C GLY A 346 1.32 -8.66 -0.79
N HIS A 347 1.85 -7.48 -0.60
CA HIS A 347 2.07 -6.48 -1.66
C HIS A 347 3.31 -5.66 -1.36
N GLY A 348 3.77 -4.89 -2.35
CA GLY A 348 4.81 -3.89 -2.13
C GLY A 348 4.32 -2.79 -1.19
N LEU A 349 5.23 -2.24 -0.42
CA LEU A 349 4.96 -1.16 0.54
C LEU A 349 6.02 -0.06 0.38
N GLY A 350 5.60 1.18 0.38
CA GLY A 350 6.50 2.33 0.24
C GLY A 350 5.79 3.64 0.51
N MET A 351 5.84 4.54 -0.46
CA MET A 351 5.09 5.81 -0.40
C MET A 351 3.59 5.62 -0.61
N ASP A 352 3.20 4.54 -1.23
CA ASP A 352 1.81 4.06 -1.22
C ASP A 352 1.76 2.79 -0.38
N VAL A 353 0.64 2.57 0.32
CA VAL A 353 0.46 1.34 1.11
C VAL A 353 0.48 0.10 0.23
N HIS A 354 -0.19 0.16 -0.93
CA HIS A 354 0.00 -0.77 -2.03
C HIS A 354 0.92 -0.10 -3.06
N ASP A 355 2.21 -0.30 -2.93
CA ASP A 355 3.19 0.47 -3.68
C ASP A 355 3.11 0.18 -5.18
N CYS A 356 3.02 1.26 -5.96
CA CYS A 356 2.90 1.22 -7.43
C CYS A 356 1.63 0.49 -7.96
N GLU A 357 0.62 0.24 -7.14
CA GLU A 357 -0.58 -0.49 -7.59
C GLU A 357 -1.40 0.30 -8.63
N ALA A 358 -1.36 1.63 -8.59
CA ALA A 358 -1.98 2.46 -9.63
C ALA A 358 -1.42 2.19 -11.04
N MET A 359 -0.21 1.63 -11.11
CA MET A 359 0.46 1.19 -12.34
C MET A 359 0.41 -0.34 -12.53
N GLY A 360 -0.31 -1.06 -11.66
CA GLY A 360 -0.31 -2.53 -11.59
C GLY A 360 -1.33 -3.21 -12.49
N GLU A 361 -1.55 -4.48 -12.23
CA GLU A 361 -2.33 -5.42 -13.07
C GLU A 361 -3.70 -4.92 -13.51
N ARG A 362 -4.38 -4.15 -12.66
CA ARG A 362 -5.72 -3.61 -12.96
C ARG A 362 -5.71 -2.49 -14.01
N SER A 363 -4.55 -1.94 -14.30
CA SER A 363 -4.39 -0.83 -15.23
C SER A 363 -4.08 -1.26 -16.65
N PHE A 364 -4.04 -2.59 -16.95
CA PHE A 364 -3.41 -3.10 -18.16
C PHE A 364 -4.20 -4.15 -18.94
N ASP A 365 -3.88 -4.18 -20.23
CA ASP A 365 -4.15 -5.30 -21.12
C ASP A 365 -3.10 -6.41 -20.88
N PHE A 366 -3.58 -7.59 -20.59
CA PHE A 366 -2.84 -8.70 -19.97
C PHE A 366 -1.62 -9.28 -20.74
N SER A 367 -1.56 -9.13 -22.05
CA SER A 367 -0.63 -9.97 -22.82
C SER A 367 0.78 -9.41 -22.97
N SER A 368 0.94 -8.13 -23.27
CA SER A 368 2.27 -7.54 -23.54
C SER A 368 3.00 -7.12 -22.28
N ILE A 369 2.28 -6.73 -21.26
CA ILE A 369 2.84 -6.23 -20.00
C ILE A 369 3.29 -7.36 -19.09
N ALA A 370 2.52 -8.45 -19.02
CA ALA A 370 2.95 -9.65 -18.32
C ALA A 370 4.29 -10.19 -18.83
N GLN A 371 4.48 -10.20 -20.15
CA GLN A 371 5.74 -10.62 -20.77
C GLN A 371 6.91 -9.68 -20.42
N ARG A 372 6.65 -8.38 -20.37
CA ARG A 372 7.67 -7.39 -20.00
C ARG A 372 7.99 -7.47 -18.51
N ALA A 373 6.98 -7.58 -17.64
CA ALA A 373 7.15 -7.73 -16.20
C ALA A 373 7.98 -8.97 -15.85
N ALA A 374 7.73 -10.10 -16.49
CA ALA A 374 8.50 -11.32 -16.32
C ALA A 374 9.99 -11.14 -16.63
N LYS A 375 10.33 -10.25 -17.55
CA LYS A 375 11.72 -9.93 -17.91
C LYS A 375 12.36 -8.89 -16.99
N SER A 376 11.57 -7.92 -16.51
CA SER A 376 12.08 -6.80 -15.73
C SER A 376 12.01 -7.01 -14.22
N ALA A 377 11.33 -8.05 -13.76
CA ALA A 377 11.19 -8.37 -12.32
C ALA A 377 10.68 -7.18 -11.48
N THR A 378 9.61 -6.53 -11.93
CA THR A 378 9.01 -5.40 -11.24
C THR A 378 7.73 -5.78 -10.51
N CYS A 379 7.36 -5.00 -9.48
CA CYS A 379 6.13 -5.17 -8.70
C CYS A 379 4.84 -4.79 -9.46
N ILE A 380 4.93 -4.24 -10.66
CA ILE A 380 3.77 -3.86 -11.49
C ILE A 380 2.84 -5.05 -11.74
N TYR A 381 3.42 -6.20 -11.96
CA TYR A 381 2.68 -7.44 -12.19
C TYR A 381 3.04 -8.47 -11.12
N ARG A 382 2.19 -8.65 -10.12
CA ARG A 382 2.49 -9.45 -8.93
C ARG A 382 2.82 -10.91 -9.24
N ALA A 383 2.16 -11.50 -10.22
CA ALA A 383 2.41 -12.87 -10.65
C ALA A 383 3.85 -13.10 -11.19
N ALA A 384 4.48 -12.06 -11.71
CA ALA A 384 5.84 -12.10 -12.25
C ALA A 384 6.85 -11.36 -11.35
N TRP A 385 6.44 -10.96 -10.14
CA TRP A 385 7.29 -10.20 -9.22
C TRP A 385 8.38 -11.06 -8.62
N ARG A 386 9.61 -10.68 -8.86
CA ARG A 386 10.80 -11.27 -8.24
C ARG A 386 11.34 -10.30 -7.21
N LEU A 387 11.54 -10.76 -5.99
CA LEU A 387 12.03 -9.93 -4.89
C LEU A 387 13.52 -9.66 -5.05
N GLU A 388 13.90 -8.41 -4.95
CA GLU A 388 15.30 -7.96 -5.02
C GLU A 388 15.71 -7.31 -3.70
N PRO A 389 17.01 -7.22 -3.38
CA PRO A 389 17.47 -6.46 -2.21
C PRO A 389 16.93 -5.02 -2.22
N GLY A 390 16.44 -4.55 -1.08
CA GLY A 390 15.80 -3.24 -0.95
C GLY A 390 14.28 -3.25 -1.14
N THR A 391 13.70 -4.35 -1.62
CA THR A 391 12.26 -4.51 -1.72
C THR A 391 11.63 -4.62 -0.33
N VAL A 392 10.52 -3.92 -0.14
CA VAL A 392 9.67 -4.06 1.05
C VAL A 392 8.34 -4.64 0.62
N MET A 393 7.92 -5.71 1.29
CA MET A 393 6.62 -6.35 1.07
C MET A 393 5.92 -6.61 2.39
N THR A 394 4.60 -6.65 2.36
CA THR A 394 3.80 -7.13 3.49
C THR A 394 3.78 -8.65 3.53
N ASP A 395 3.74 -9.18 4.74
CA ASP A 395 3.56 -10.60 5.05
C ASP A 395 2.27 -10.71 5.87
N GLU A 396 1.16 -11.07 5.20
CA GLU A 396 -0.18 -10.92 5.76
C GLU A 396 -1.07 -12.17 5.56
N PRO A 397 -0.63 -13.37 5.96
CA PRO A 397 -1.48 -14.53 5.88
C PRO A 397 -2.70 -14.39 6.79
N GLY A 398 -3.79 -15.03 6.38
CA GLY A 398 -5.01 -15.05 7.17
C GLY A 398 -5.84 -16.30 6.91
N LEU A 399 -6.74 -16.59 7.83
CA LEU A 399 -7.78 -17.59 7.69
C LEU A 399 -9.14 -16.97 8.00
N TYR A 400 -10.05 -17.11 7.07
CA TYR A 400 -11.37 -16.50 7.12
C TYR A 400 -12.44 -17.57 6.92
N PHE A 401 -13.46 -17.55 7.77
CA PHE A 401 -14.59 -18.43 7.66
C PHE A 401 -15.80 -17.60 7.17
N ILE A 402 -15.95 -17.56 5.84
CA ILE A 402 -16.90 -16.70 5.15
C ILE A 402 -18.13 -17.55 4.77
N PRO A 403 -19.27 -17.46 5.49
CA PRO A 403 -20.42 -18.33 5.26
C PRO A 403 -20.91 -18.34 3.81
N ALA A 404 -21.02 -17.17 3.18
CA ALA A 404 -21.45 -17.05 1.79
C ALA A 404 -20.52 -17.78 0.81
N LEU A 405 -19.22 -17.73 1.02
CA LEU A 405 -18.22 -18.40 0.18
C LEU A 405 -18.22 -19.92 0.42
N ILE A 406 -18.34 -20.34 1.68
CA ILE A 406 -18.47 -21.76 2.04
C ILE A 406 -19.71 -22.36 1.38
N ASP A 407 -20.86 -21.69 1.49
CA ASP A 407 -22.13 -22.17 0.91
C ASP A 407 -22.05 -22.24 -0.61
N LYS A 408 -21.45 -21.24 -1.25
CA LYS A 408 -21.24 -21.22 -2.71
C LYS A 408 -20.36 -22.40 -3.16
N CYS A 409 -19.21 -22.59 -2.54
CA CYS A 409 -18.30 -23.66 -2.90
C CYS A 409 -18.93 -25.04 -2.68
N ARG A 410 -19.66 -25.23 -1.57
CA ARG A 410 -20.36 -26.46 -1.28
C ARG A 410 -21.45 -26.75 -2.30
N ALA A 411 -22.27 -25.77 -2.63
CA ALA A 411 -23.37 -25.92 -3.62
C ALA A 411 -22.85 -26.24 -5.03
N GLU A 412 -21.72 -25.66 -5.42
CA GLU A 412 -21.05 -25.90 -6.71
C GLU A 412 -20.22 -27.21 -6.71
N GLY A 413 -20.16 -27.93 -5.60
CA GLY A 413 -19.37 -29.16 -5.47
C GLY A 413 -17.85 -28.94 -5.56
N LEU A 414 -17.37 -27.72 -5.34
CA LEU A 414 -15.94 -27.41 -5.36
C LEU A 414 -15.23 -28.04 -4.16
N TYR A 415 -14.01 -28.49 -4.39
CA TYR A 415 -13.12 -29.05 -3.38
C TYR A 415 -13.70 -30.26 -2.63
N LYS A 416 -14.64 -30.98 -3.28
CA LYS A 416 -15.25 -32.19 -2.74
C LYS A 416 -14.17 -33.24 -2.49
N GLY A 417 -14.18 -33.82 -1.28
CA GLY A 417 -13.15 -34.78 -0.86
C GLY A 417 -11.88 -34.17 -0.31
N ILE A 418 -11.71 -32.82 -0.44
CA ILE A 418 -10.59 -32.07 0.12
C ILE A 418 -11.05 -31.27 1.34
N VAL A 419 -12.13 -30.50 1.22
CA VAL A 419 -12.68 -29.71 2.31
C VAL A 419 -13.73 -30.50 3.06
N ASP A 420 -13.65 -30.54 4.38
CA ASP A 420 -14.68 -31.10 5.24
C ASP A 420 -15.74 -30.05 5.55
N TYR A 421 -16.76 -29.97 4.66
CA TYR A 421 -17.83 -28.99 4.79
C TYR A 421 -18.70 -29.19 6.04
N ASP A 422 -18.86 -30.43 6.51
CA ASP A 422 -19.61 -30.70 7.73
C ASP A 422 -18.85 -30.19 8.98
N ALA A 423 -17.54 -30.37 9.02
CA ALA A 423 -16.69 -29.83 10.07
C ALA A 423 -16.68 -28.29 10.06
N LEU A 424 -16.75 -27.67 8.87
CA LEU A 424 -16.81 -26.22 8.71
C LEU A 424 -18.06 -25.58 9.31
N GLU A 425 -19.17 -26.30 9.45
CA GLU A 425 -20.38 -25.77 10.08
C GLU A 425 -20.11 -25.25 11.50
N GLY A 426 -19.17 -25.87 12.23
CA GLY A 426 -18.74 -25.41 13.54
C GLY A 426 -17.93 -24.11 13.53
N TYR A 427 -17.57 -23.55 12.37
CA TYR A 427 -16.77 -22.34 12.22
C TYR A 427 -17.53 -21.16 11.59
N ARG A 428 -18.82 -21.32 11.30
CA ARG A 428 -19.59 -20.26 10.61
C ARG A 428 -19.60 -18.92 11.32
N ASP A 429 -19.54 -18.91 12.66
CA ASP A 429 -19.53 -17.70 13.49
C ASP A 429 -18.12 -17.32 13.99
N PHE A 430 -17.11 -18.02 13.52
CA PHE A 430 -15.74 -17.81 14.00
C PHE A 430 -15.20 -16.42 13.66
N GLY A 431 -15.44 -15.93 12.45
CA GLY A 431 -14.85 -14.71 11.92
C GLY A 431 -13.60 -14.96 11.09
N GLY A 432 -12.60 -14.12 11.26
CA GLY A 432 -11.33 -14.23 10.55
C GLY A 432 -10.14 -13.78 11.39
N ILE A 433 -8.97 -14.28 11.02
CA ILE A 433 -7.68 -13.92 11.63
C ILE A 433 -6.73 -13.53 10.51
N ARG A 434 -6.09 -12.36 10.64
CA ARG A 434 -4.95 -11.94 9.84
C ARG A 434 -3.84 -11.47 10.77
N ILE A 435 -2.61 -11.79 10.41
CA ILE A 435 -1.40 -11.32 11.08
C ILE A 435 -0.51 -10.73 10.01
N GLU A 436 -0.10 -9.48 10.16
CA GLU A 436 0.64 -8.74 9.14
C GLU A 436 1.78 -7.94 9.71
N ASP A 437 2.93 -8.08 9.10
CA ASP A 437 4.13 -7.26 9.31
C ASP A 437 4.80 -6.94 7.97
N ASP A 438 5.76 -6.02 8.00
CA ASP A 438 6.45 -5.52 6.83
C ASP A 438 7.87 -6.09 6.77
N ILE A 439 8.21 -6.74 5.65
CA ILE A 439 9.50 -7.39 5.43
C ILE A 439 10.36 -6.56 4.48
N LEU A 440 11.59 -6.28 4.88
CA LEU A 440 12.65 -5.77 4.01
C LEU A 440 13.51 -6.92 3.51
N VAL A 441 13.63 -7.06 2.20
CA VAL A 441 14.57 -7.99 1.59
C VAL A 441 15.98 -7.39 1.64
N THR A 442 16.91 -8.13 2.23
CA THR A 442 18.32 -7.73 2.36
C THR A 442 19.19 -8.40 1.29
N GLU A 443 20.48 -8.14 1.29
CA GLU A 443 21.41 -8.76 0.34
C GLU A 443 21.50 -10.30 0.46
N SER A 444 21.22 -10.84 1.64
CA SER A 444 21.38 -12.28 1.92
C SER A 444 20.14 -12.99 2.46
N GLY A 445 19.08 -12.23 2.71
CA GLY A 445 17.87 -12.79 3.34
C GLY A 445 16.79 -11.74 3.46
N SER A 446 16.21 -11.63 4.65
CA SER A 446 15.22 -10.62 4.97
C SER A 446 15.21 -10.27 6.45
N ARG A 447 14.59 -9.16 6.80
CA ARG A 447 14.27 -8.79 8.18
C ARG A 447 12.92 -8.09 8.24
N MET A 448 12.25 -8.19 9.37
CA MET A 448 11.10 -7.35 9.66
C MET A 448 11.54 -5.90 9.86
N LEU A 449 10.74 -4.94 9.40
CA LEU A 449 10.91 -3.54 9.78
C LEU A 449 10.50 -3.37 11.25
N GLY A 450 11.22 -2.49 11.94
CA GLY A 450 11.01 -2.15 13.33
C GLY A 450 12.14 -2.58 14.24
N ASP A 451 12.40 -1.76 15.26
CA ASP A 451 13.39 -1.99 16.31
C ASP A 451 12.84 -2.84 17.47
N LYS A 452 11.53 -3.13 17.45
CA LYS A 452 10.80 -3.89 18.44
C LYS A 452 9.64 -4.62 17.78
N LYS A 453 9.09 -5.59 18.46
CA LYS A 453 7.98 -6.39 17.95
C LYS A 453 6.64 -5.85 18.46
N ILE A 454 5.67 -5.71 17.59
CA ILE A 454 4.27 -5.56 17.98
C ILE A 454 3.83 -6.89 18.59
N PRO A 455 3.20 -6.94 19.77
CA PRO A 455 2.76 -8.19 20.37
C PRO A 455 2.03 -9.09 19.36
N VAL A 456 2.40 -10.36 19.28
CA VAL A 456 1.89 -11.27 18.24
C VAL A 456 1.61 -12.69 18.72
N THR A 457 2.31 -13.22 19.73
CA THR A 457 1.98 -14.53 20.26
C THR A 457 0.71 -14.48 21.10
N VAL A 458 0.06 -15.63 21.27
CA VAL A 458 -1.12 -15.75 22.14
C VAL A 458 -0.82 -15.18 23.54
N GLU A 459 0.32 -15.54 24.08
CA GLU A 459 0.75 -15.13 25.44
C GLU A 459 1.01 -13.62 25.51
N GLU A 460 1.68 -13.05 24.51
CA GLU A 460 1.93 -11.60 24.43
C GLU A 460 0.64 -10.81 24.34
N LEU A 461 -0.29 -11.25 23.50
CA LEU A 461 -1.59 -10.58 23.32
C LEU A 461 -2.46 -10.68 24.57
N GLU A 462 -2.54 -11.85 25.20
CA GLU A 462 -3.29 -12.03 26.44
C GLU A 462 -2.71 -11.20 27.61
N ALA A 463 -1.42 -10.85 27.54
CA ALA A 463 -0.77 -10.00 28.53
C ALA A 463 -1.13 -8.51 28.41
N VAL A 464 -1.52 -8.02 27.23
CA VAL A 464 -1.67 -6.57 26.96
C VAL A 464 -3.09 -6.14 26.60
N VAL A 465 -3.90 -7.04 26.05
CA VAL A 465 -5.27 -6.69 25.58
C VAL A 465 -6.15 -6.29 26.76
N GLY A 466 -6.76 -5.10 26.63
CA GLY A 466 -7.67 -4.55 27.64
C GLY A 466 -7.02 -4.02 28.93
N ARG A 467 -5.69 -3.80 28.92
CA ARG A 467 -4.93 -3.44 30.14
C ARG A 467 -4.23 -2.10 30.05
#